data_b6b36b7b9f2dd2e65ff2bfdcc58bb012
#
_entry.id   b6b36b7b9f2dd2e65ff2bfdcc58bb012
#
_cell.length_a   1.000
_cell.length_b   1.000
_cell.length_c   1.000
_cell.angle_alpha   90.00
_cell.angle_beta   90.00
_cell.angle_gamma   90.00
#
_symmetry.space_group_name_H-M   'P 1'
#
loop_
_entity.id
_entity.type
_entity.pdbx_description
1 polymer ?
#
loop_
_entity_poly.entity_id
_entity_poly.type
_entity_poly.pdbx_seq_one_letter_code
_entity_poly.pdbx_strand_id
1 'polypeptide(L)'
;IDEANLTVTAQAGIVTNELNNRLKELGLFFAGYPMSLETCMLGGNIAENAGGGKAIKYGVTGRYILGMEVVTPQGEILNLGGKNTKDVSGYDLKQLYIGSEGTLGVITEATIKLLGLPKTSSDLLVTFTTPQQAISVVPVLMKQGIIPTSIEFMDYLSTRISCDYLNESLPIEGVGALLLIEIDGIDEAVVEQ
;
A
#
# COMPACT_ATOMS: atom_id res chain seq x y z
N ILE A 1 11.10 -1.64 -16.96
CA ILE A 1 11.20 -2.59 -15.82
C ILE A 1 12.60 -3.15 -15.80
N ASP A 2 13.23 -3.17 -14.66
CA ASP A 2 14.58 -3.69 -14.43
C ASP A 2 14.48 -4.84 -13.40
N GLU A 3 14.29 -6.04 -13.93
CA GLU A 3 14.10 -7.25 -13.12
C GLU A 3 15.35 -7.61 -12.31
N ALA A 4 16.54 -7.32 -12.84
CA ALA A 4 17.79 -7.63 -12.15
C ALA A 4 17.98 -6.79 -10.88
N ASN A 5 17.48 -5.56 -10.86
CA ASN A 5 17.54 -4.66 -9.73
C ASN A 5 16.21 -4.57 -8.94
N LEU A 6 15.17 -5.30 -9.37
CA LEU A 6 13.81 -5.25 -8.81
C LEU A 6 13.31 -3.80 -8.72
N THR A 7 13.41 -3.08 -9.84
CA THR A 7 12.95 -1.69 -9.93
C THR A 7 12.16 -1.45 -11.21
N VAL A 8 11.31 -0.44 -11.18
CA VAL A 8 10.67 0.12 -12.36
C VAL A 8 10.81 1.63 -12.37
N THR A 9 11.11 2.21 -13.52
CA THR A 9 11.05 3.65 -13.74
C THR A 9 9.83 3.93 -14.60
N ALA A 10 8.96 4.81 -14.12
CA ALA A 10 7.69 5.12 -14.75
C ALA A 10 7.34 6.60 -14.63
N GLN A 11 6.66 7.12 -15.65
CA GLN A 11 6.14 8.48 -15.62
C GLN A 11 4.99 8.63 -14.61
N ALA A 12 4.88 9.82 -14.04
CA ALA A 12 3.92 10.13 -12.98
C ALA A 12 2.45 9.91 -13.35
N GLY A 13 2.11 9.98 -14.65
CA GLY A 13 0.74 9.81 -15.16
C GLY A 13 0.30 8.35 -15.35
N ILE A 14 1.15 7.36 -15.06
CA ILE A 14 0.71 5.96 -15.17
C ILE A 14 -0.33 5.64 -14.10
N VAL A 15 -1.41 4.96 -14.48
CA VAL A 15 -2.39 4.42 -13.54
C VAL A 15 -1.75 3.26 -12.77
N THR A 16 -1.89 3.28 -11.45
CA THR A 16 -1.19 2.32 -10.57
C THR A 16 -1.61 0.88 -10.87
N ASN A 17 -2.88 0.65 -11.20
CA ASN A 17 -3.37 -0.68 -11.59
C ASN A 17 -2.73 -1.17 -12.90
N GLU A 18 -2.55 -0.29 -13.89
CA GLU A 18 -1.89 -0.65 -15.14
C GLU A 18 -0.43 -1.05 -14.90
N LEU A 19 0.27 -0.31 -14.03
CA LEU A 19 1.62 -0.64 -13.63
C LEU A 19 1.68 -2.02 -12.98
N ASN A 20 0.83 -2.26 -11.97
CA ASN A 20 0.81 -3.54 -11.25
C ASN A 20 0.38 -4.72 -12.14
N ASN A 21 -0.52 -4.52 -13.09
CA ASN A 21 -0.90 -5.59 -14.04
C ASN A 21 0.29 -6.03 -14.91
N ARG A 22 1.10 -5.09 -15.37
CA ARG A 22 2.34 -5.41 -16.11
C ARG A 22 3.38 -6.10 -15.24
N LEU A 23 3.51 -5.70 -13.97
CA LEU A 23 4.46 -6.28 -13.02
C LEU A 23 4.06 -7.72 -12.63
N LYS A 24 2.76 -8.00 -12.50
CA LYS A 24 2.24 -9.35 -12.20
C LYS A 24 2.68 -10.40 -13.20
N GLU A 25 2.79 -10.07 -14.48
CA GLU A 25 3.26 -10.97 -15.52
C GLU A 25 4.70 -11.45 -15.28
N LEU A 26 5.47 -10.67 -14.52
CA LEU A 26 6.85 -10.95 -14.14
C LEU A 26 6.97 -11.50 -12.69
N GLY A 27 5.85 -11.77 -12.02
CA GLY A 27 5.84 -12.19 -10.62
C GLY A 27 6.27 -11.09 -9.63
N LEU A 28 6.11 -9.82 -10.02
CA LEU A 28 6.49 -8.65 -9.25
C LEU A 28 5.28 -7.77 -8.93
N PHE A 29 5.40 -6.89 -7.94
CA PHE A 29 4.42 -5.86 -7.69
C PHE A 29 5.00 -4.63 -6.95
N PHE A 30 4.33 -3.50 -7.12
CA PHE A 30 4.50 -2.30 -6.32
C PHE A 30 3.45 -2.33 -5.21
N ALA A 31 3.86 -2.43 -3.94
CA ALA A 31 2.97 -2.67 -2.82
C ALA A 31 2.47 -1.39 -2.11
N GLY A 32 3.12 -0.24 -2.33
CA GLY A 32 2.81 1.02 -1.64
C GLY A 32 1.75 1.85 -2.37
N TYR A 33 0.51 1.38 -2.45
CA TYR A 33 -0.57 2.06 -3.18
C TYR A 33 -1.85 2.19 -2.32
N PRO A 34 -2.70 3.20 -2.61
CA PRO A 34 -3.99 3.36 -1.93
C PRO A 34 -5.07 2.41 -2.47
N MET A 35 -6.22 2.35 -1.78
CA MET A 35 -7.36 1.52 -2.19
C MET A 35 -7.95 1.93 -3.55
N SER A 36 -7.75 3.18 -3.99
CA SER A 36 -8.16 3.70 -5.30
C SER A 36 -7.26 3.25 -6.46
N LEU A 37 -6.62 2.09 -6.33
CA LEU A 37 -5.65 1.48 -7.25
C LEU A 37 -6.02 1.62 -8.74
N GLU A 38 -7.30 1.47 -9.09
CA GLU A 38 -7.78 1.47 -10.47
C GLU A 38 -7.84 2.85 -11.12
N THR A 39 -7.85 3.91 -10.31
CA THR A 39 -8.00 5.29 -10.80
C THR A 39 -6.85 6.20 -10.40
N CYS A 40 -6.10 5.87 -9.36
CA CYS A 40 -4.99 6.68 -8.91
C CYS A 40 -3.78 6.59 -9.83
N MET A 41 -3.08 7.69 -9.97
CA MET A 41 -1.84 7.79 -10.75
C MET A 41 -0.63 7.84 -9.82
N LEU A 42 0.50 7.35 -10.32
CA LEU A 42 1.75 7.25 -9.57
C LEU A 42 2.19 8.59 -8.97
N GLY A 43 2.16 9.67 -9.75
CA GLY A 43 2.58 10.99 -9.28
C GLY A 43 1.72 11.52 -8.13
N GLY A 44 0.40 11.31 -8.19
CA GLY A 44 -0.53 11.63 -7.10
C GLY A 44 -0.24 10.82 -5.84
N ASN A 45 -0.01 9.51 -5.99
CA ASN A 45 0.34 8.63 -4.87
C ASN A 45 1.64 9.09 -4.18
N ILE A 46 2.63 9.54 -4.95
CA ILE A 46 3.89 10.06 -4.39
C ILE A 46 3.65 11.41 -3.70
N ALA A 47 2.95 12.32 -4.38
CA ALA A 47 2.68 13.66 -3.86
C ALA A 47 1.92 13.64 -2.53
N GLU A 48 1.02 12.68 -2.34
CA GLU A 48 0.26 12.50 -1.10
C GLU A 48 0.94 11.54 -0.10
N ASN A 49 2.01 10.85 -0.50
CA ASN A 49 2.56 9.71 0.24
C ASN A 49 1.47 8.69 0.57
N ALA A 50 0.68 8.34 -0.43
CA ALA A 50 -0.54 7.56 -0.27
C ALA A 50 -0.30 6.18 0.34
N GLY A 51 -1.27 5.69 1.09
CA GLY A 51 -1.32 4.34 1.64
C GLY A 51 -2.71 3.74 1.52
N GLY A 52 -2.79 2.43 1.64
CA GLY A 52 -4.04 1.68 1.60
C GLY A 52 -4.10 0.60 2.68
N GLY A 53 -5.07 -0.31 2.61
CA GLY A 53 -5.29 -1.37 3.58
C GLY A 53 -4.06 -2.25 3.84
N LYS A 54 -3.19 -2.40 2.84
CA LYS A 54 -1.94 -3.18 2.96
C LYS A 54 -0.78 -2.43 3.63
N ALA A 55 -1.00 -1.19 4.07
CA ALA A 55 0.06 -0.36 4.66
C ALA A 55 0.61 -0.91 5.99
N ILE A 56 -0.14 -1.71 6.72
CA ILE A 56 0.31 -2.34 7.97
C ILE A 56 1.52 -3.26 7.73
N LYS A 57 1.54 -4.02 6.63
CA LYS A 57 2.65 -4.88 6.25
C LYS A 57 3.65 -4.17 5.35
N TYR A 58 3.17 -3.54 4.31
CA TYR A 58 3.99 -3.03 3.22
C TYR A 58 4.36 -1.55 3.38
N GLY A 59 3.65 -0.80 4.19
CA GLY A 59 3.86 0.64 4.33
C GLY A 59 3.22 1.46 3.21
N VAL A 60 3.59 2.72 3.16
CA VAL A 60 3.06 3.72 2.22
C VAL A 60 3.95 3.90 1.01
N THR A 61 3.48 4.64 0.01
CA THR A 61 4.18 4.92 -1.27
C THR A 61 5.65 5.31 -1.09
N GLY A 62 5.95 6.20 -0.15
CA GLY A 62 7.30 6.73 0.06
C GLY A 62 8.35 5.68 0.41
N ARG A 63 7.97 4.52 0.96
CA ARG A 63 8.91 3.41 1.23
C ARG A 63 9.48 2.76 -0.03
N TYR A 64 8.85 3.00 -1.17
CA TYR A 64 9.20 2.37 -2.45
C TYR A 64 9.92 3.31 -3.40
N ILE A 65 9.91 4.62 -3.15
CA ILE A 65 10.51 5.60 -4.04
C ILE A 65 12.02 5.65 -3.81
N LEU A 66 12.77 5.10 -4.77
CA LEU A 66 14.23 5.10 -4.76
C LEU A 66 14.80 6.35 -5.43
N GLY A 67 14.14 6.85 -6.48
CA GLY A 67 14.52 8.06 -7.19
C GLY A 67 13.32 8.73 -7.83
N MET A 68 13.47 9.99 -8.20
CA MET A 68 12.45 10.74 -8.92
C MET A 68 13.06 11.90 -9.71
N GLU A 69 12.37 12.26 -10.79
CA GLU A 69 12.56 13.52 -11.50
C GLU A 69 11.48 14.50 -11.09
N VAL A 70 11.89 15.72 -10.76
CA VAL A 70 10.99 16.80 -10.32
C VAL A 70 11.31 18.07 -11.08
N VAL A 71 10.27 18.76 -11.53
CA VAL A 71 10.39 20.13 -12.09
C VAL A 71 10.04 21.12 -10.99
N THR A 72 10.99 21.99 -10.67
CA THR A 72 10.82 23.05 -9.66
C THR A 72 9.92 24.19 -10.17
N PRO A 73 9.42 25.08 -9.30
CA PRO A 73 8.67 26.28 -9.73
C PRO A 73 9.47 27.22 -10.63
N GLN A 74 10.80 27.14 -10.61
CA GLN A 74 11.68 27.93 -11.48
C GLN A 74 11.89 27.28 -12.86
N GLY A 75 11.34 26.06 -13.06
CA GLY A 75 11.50 25.29 -14.30
C GLY A 75 12.78 24.47 -14.37
N GLU A 76 13.50 24.33 -13.25
CA GLU A 76 14.68 23.47 -13.17
C GLU A 76 14.29 22.00 -13.01
N ILE A 77 14.99 21.10 -13.70
CA ILE A 77 14.79 19.66 -13.59
C ILE A 77 15.79 19.11 -12.57
N LEU A 78 15.28 18.50 -11.53
CA LEU A 78 16.06 17.83 -10.49
C LEU A 78 15.90 16.32 -10.59
N ASN A 79 17.04 15.60 -10.63
CA ASN A 79 17.08 14.15 -10.50
C ASN A 79 17.54 13.79 -9.09
N LEU A 80 16.65 13.19 -8.30
CA LEU A 80 16.84 12.89 -6.89
C LEU A 80 16.88 11.38 -6.66
N GLY A 81 17.87 10.90 -5.87
CA GLY A 81 18.06 9.48 -5.60
C GLY A 81 18.55 8.71 -6.83
N GLY A 82 18.09 7.47 -6.99
CA GLY A 82 18.51 6.57 -8.08
C GLY A 82 17.86 5.19 -7.98
N LYS A 83 18.61 4.12 -8.29
CA LYS A 83 18.14 2.73 -8.19
C LYS A 83 18.60 2.01 -6.91
N ASN A 84 19.45 2.65 -6.11
CA ASN A 84 20.05 2.00 -4.96
C ASN A 84 19.10 1.93 -3.78
N THR A 85 18.87 0.74 -3.25
CA THR A 85 18.09 0.56 -2.01
C THR A 85 18.77 1.21 -0.81
N LYS A 86 20.12 1.18 -0.76
CA LYS A 86 20.92 1.90 0.24
C LYS A 86 21.55 3.12 -0.42
N ASP A 87 21.01 4.29 -0.13
CA ASP A 87 21.55 5.57 -0.53
C ASP A 87 21.68 6.45 0.73
N VAL A 88 22.91 6.61 1.20
CA VAL A 88 23.24 7.34 2.44
C VAL A 88 24.16 8.54 2.20
N SER A 89 24.32 8.94 0.94
CA SER A 89 25.20 10.04 0.53
C SER A 89 24.40 11.35 0.47
N GLY A 90 24.69 12.26 1.40
CA GLY A 90 24.04 13.57 1.44
C GLY A 90 22.63 13.54 2.04
N TYR A 91 21.88 14.61 1.79
CA TYR A 91 20.49 14.71 2.23
C TYR A 91 19.55 13.96 1.31
N ASP A 92 18.58 13.27 1.90
CA ASP A 92 17.52 12.60 1.14
C ASP A 92 16.42 13.59 0.71
N LEU A 93 16.72 14.38 -0.32
CA LEU A 93 15.83 15.44 -0.78
C LEU A 93 14.51 14.93 -1.36
N LYS A 94 14.47 13.68 -1.87
CA LYS A 94 13.21 13.10 -2.37
C LYS A 94 12.13 13.04 -1.29
N GLN A 95 12.50 12.89 0.00
CA GLN A 95 11.55 12.89 1.12
C GLN A 95 10.84 14.23 1.34
N LEU A 96 11.40 15.35 0.81
CA LEU A 96 10.72 16.64 0.84
C LEU A 96 9.56 16.71 -0.15
N TYR A 97 9.69 16.03 -1.30
CA TYR A 97 8.68 16.02 -2.36
C TYR A 97 7.61 14.97 -2.12
N ILE A 98 7.95 13.86 -1.45
CA ILE A 98 6.99 12.83 -1.05
C ILE A 98 6.06 13.41 0.02
N GLY A 99 4.76 13.43 -0.25
CA GLY A 99 3.77 14.02 0.65
C GLY A 99 3.70 15.54 0.61
N SER A 100 4.34 16.19 -0.39
CA SER A 100 4.31 17.65 -0.54
C SER A 100 3.05 18.20 -1.22
N GLU A 101 2.17 17.32 -1.71
CA GLU A 101 0.94 17.66 -2.44
C GLU A 101 1.16 18.64 -3.61
N GLY A 102 2.34 18.51 -4.29
CA GLY A 102 2.71 19.34 -5.43
C GLY A 102 3.14 20.78 -5.07
N THR A 103 3.25 21.12 -3.79
CA THR A 103 3.57 22.49 -3.36
C THR A 103 5.04 22.88 -3.58
N LEU A 104 5.93 21.90 -3.75
CA LEU A 104 7.37 22.11 -3.94
C LEU A 104 7.83 21.93 -5.39
N GLY A 105 7.05 21.27 -6.22
CA GLY A 105 7.37 20.99 -7.61
C GLY A 105 6.47 19.93 -8.21
N VAL A 106 6.66 19.67 -9.50
CA VAL A 106 5.90 18.68 -10.27
C VAL A 106 6.74 17.44 -10.45
N ILE A 107 6.27 16.30 -9.95
CA ILE A 107 6.91 15.00 -10.15
C ILE A 107 6.55 14.52 -11.56
N THR A 108 7.55 14.22 -12.38
CA THR A 108 7.38 13.79 -13.78
C THR A 108 7.67 12.31 -13.97
N GLU A 109 8.65 11.77 -13.25
CA GLU A 109 9.05 10.37 -13.32
C GLU A 109 9.50 9.87 -11.94
N ALA A 110 9.34 8.59 -11.66
CA ALA A 110 9.86 7.97 -10.44
C ALA A 110 10.44 6.58 -10.70
N THR A 111 11.50 6.27 -9.98
CA THR A 111 12.07 4.92 -9.86
C THR A 111 11.57 4.27 -8.58
N ILE A 112 10.91 3.14 -8.73
CA ILE A 112 10.18 2.44 -7.66
C ILE A 112 10.85 1.10 -7.40
N LYS A 113 11.03 0.78 -6.12
CA LYS A 113 11.41 -0.56 -5.65
C LYS A 113 10.22 -1.52 -5.82
N LEU A 114 10.50 -2.71 -6.34
CA LEU A 114 9.54 -3.78 -6.51
C LEU A 114 9.74 -4.88 -5.48
N LEU A 115 8.68 -5.61 -5.19
CA LEU A 115 8.69 -6.82 -4.39
C LEU A 115 8.24 -8.01 -5.24
N GLY A 116 8.66 -9.23 -4.83
CA GLY A 116 8.10 -10.46 -5.36
C GLY A 116 6.62 -10.57 -4.99
N LEU A 117 5.80 -10.92 -5.97
CA LEU A 117 4.36 -11.12 -5.75
C LEU A 117 4.13 -12.28 -4.77
N PRO A 118 3.33 -12.11 -3.71
CA PRO A 118 2.93 -13.22 -2.85
C PRO A 118 2.24 -14.31 -3.66
N LYS A 119 2.50 -15.57 -3.31
CA LYS A 119 1.95 -16.73 -4.04
C LYS A 119 0.60 -17.16 -3.51
N THR A 120 0.32 -16.84 -2.26
CA THR A 120 -0.92 -17.21 -1.57
C THR A 120 -1.38 -16.09 -0.65
N SER A 121 -2.68 -16.02 -0.43
CA SER A 121 -3.29 -15.17 0.58
C SER A 121 -4.50 -15.87 1.19
N SER A 122 -4.84 -15.51 2.43
CA SER A 122 -6.05 -15.96 3.12
C SER A 122 -6.72 -14.79 3.81
N ASP A 123 -8.03 -14.78 3.76
CA ASP A 123 -8.86 -13.76 4.39
C ASP A 123 -9.61 -14.38 5.57
N LEU A 124 -9.62 -13.68 6.69
CA LEU A 124 -10.31 -14.06 7.90
C LEU A 124 -11.25 -12.95 8.34
N LEU A 125 -12.54 -13.26 8.44
CA LEU A 125 -13.55 -12.36 9.01
C LEU A 125 -13.82 -12.77 10.45
N VAL A 126 -13.48 -11.88 11.40
CA VAL A 126 -13.66 -12.12 12.84
C VAL A 126 -14.70 -11.18 13.41
N THR A 127 -15.67 -11.73 14.14
CA THR A 127 -16.73 -10.97 14.79
C THR A 127 -16.44 -10.73 16.27
N PHE A 128 -16.83 -9.57 16.79
CA PHE A 128 -16.67 -9.18 18.19
C PHE A 128 -17.97 -8.59 18.72
N THR A 129 -18.25 -8.79 20.00
CA THR A 129 -19.43 -8.22 20.64
C THR A 129 -19.30 -6.71 20.89
N THR A 130 -18.07 -6.18 20.97
CA THR A 130 -17.82 -4.76 21.15
C THR A 130 -16.67 -4.26 20.27
N PRO A 131 -16.70 -2.98 19.83
CA PRO A 131 -15.59 -2.36 19.10
C PRO A 131 -14.25 -2.41 19.87
N GLN A 132 -14.31 -2.28 21.19
CA GLN A 132 -13.12 -2.30 22.06
C GLN A 132 -12.40 -3.64 22.02
N GLN A 133 -13.14 -4.75 21.97
CA GLN A 133 -12.57 -6.09 21.82
C GLN A 133 -11.83 -6.22 20.47
N ALA A 134 -12.47 -5.79 19.38
CA ALA A 134 -11.86 -5.83 18.05
C ALA A 134 -10.54 -5.03 18.01
N ILE A 135 -10.55 -3.80 18.50
CA ILE A 135 -9.36 -2.94 18.52
C ILE A 135 -8.23 -3.54 19.39
N SER A 136 -8.59 -4.15 20.52
CA SER A 136 -7.59 -4.69 21.48
C SER A 136 -6.85 -5.92 20.96
N VAL A 137 -7.39 -6.64 19.98
CA VAL A 137 -6.73 -7.82 19.36
C VAL A 137 -5.55 -7.41 18.48
N VAL A 138 -5.62 -6.28 17.79
CA VAL A 138 -4.59 -5.86 16.82
C VAL A 138 -3.18 -5.80 17.44
N PRO A 139 -2.93 -5.09 18.57
CA PRO A 139 -1.60 -5.09 19.18
C PRO A 139 -1.18 -6.46 19.71
N VAL A 140 -2.12 -7.35 20.04
CA VAL A 140 -1.79 -8.72 20.50
C VAL A 140 -1.22 -9.53 19.33
N LEU A 141 -1.85 -9.48 18.15
CA LEU A 141 -1.34 -10.14 16.94
C LEU A 141 0.07 -9.64 16.58
N MET A 142 0.24 -8.31 16.55
CA MET A 142 1.53 -7.69 16.22
C MET A 142 2.62 -8.09 17.22
N LYS A 143 2.29 -8.16 18.51
CA LYS A 143 3.25 -8.56 19.56
C LYS A 143 3.68 -10.02 19.45
N GLN A 144 2.83 -10.89 18.88
CA GLN A 144 3.17 -12.29 18.61
C GLN A 144 3.98 -12.47 17.33
N GLY A 145 4.30 -11.39 16.61
CA GLY A 145 5.06 -11.42 15.37
C GLY A 145 4.20 -11.71 14.13
N ILE A 146 2.88 -11.77 14.28
CA ILE A 146 1.95 -11.91 13.18
C ILE A 146 1.73 -10.52 12.58
N ILE A 147 2.21 -10.30 11.36
CA ILE A 147 2.02 -9.03 10.63
C ILE A 147 1.05 -9.29 9.49
N PRO A 148 -0.24 -8.98 9.65
CA PRO A 148 -1.22 -9.12 8.59
C PRO A 148 -0.90 -8.22 7.41
N THR A 149 -1.32 -8.63 6.24
CA THR A 149 -1.24 -7.83 5.01
C THR A 149 -2.16 -6.62 5.12
N SER A 150 -3.37 -6.86 5.62
CA SER A 150 -4.33 -5.80 5.98
C SER A 150 -5.15 -6.19 7.20
N ILE A 151 -5.62 -5.18 7.94
CA ILE A 151 -6.65 -5.31 8.98
C ILE A 151 -7.64 -4.17 8.78
N GLU A 152 -8.85 -4.51 8.40
CA GLU A 152 -9.93 -3.55 8.23
C GLU A 152 -10.94 -3.69 9.37
N PHE A 153 -11.20 -2.58 10.05
CA PHE A 153 -12.17 -2.49 11.14
C PHE A 153 -13.50 -1.96 10.62
N MET A 154 -14.57 -2.63 10.97
CA MET A 154 -15.94 -2.20 10.67
C MET A 154 -16.79 -2.29 11.93
N ASP A 155 -17.46 -1.21 12.32
CA ASP A 155 -18.48 -1.26 13.36
C ASP A 155 -19.80 -1.82 12.82
N TYR A 156 -20.72 -2.14 13.72
CA TYR A 156 -22.03 -2.68 13.37
C TYR A 156 -22.79 -1.79 12.38
N LEU A 157 -22.79 -0.47 12.61
CA LEU A 157 -23.57 0.47 11.79
C LEU A 157 -23.01 0.55 10.36
N SER A 158 -21.68 0.70 10.22
CA SER A 158 -20.99 0.72 8.93
C SER A 158 -21.21 -0.59 8.16
N THR A 159 -21.07 -1.73 8.86
CA THR A 159 -21.31 -3.05 8.25
C THR A 159 -22.75 -3.19 7.75
N ARG A 160 -23.73 -2.84 8.59
CA ARG A 160 -25.14 -2.91 8.23
C ARG A 160 -25.48 -2.04 7.02
N ILE A 161 -25.04 -0.78 7.01
CA ILE A 161 -25.28 0.14 5.89
C ILE A 161 -24.64 -0.40 4.60
N SER A 162 -23.44 -0.94 4.68
CA SER A 162 -22.76 -1.54 3.53
C SER A 162 -23.50 -2.78 3.01
N CYS A 163 -23.96 -3.66 3.90
CA CYS A 163 -24.78 -4.83 3.53
C CYS A 163 -26.10 -4.41 2.85
N ASP A 164 -26.80 -3.43 3.43
CA ASP A 164 -28.06 -2.91 2.88
C ASP A 164 -27.83 -2.30 1.47
N TYR A 165 -26.74 -1.53 1.29
CA TYR A 165 -26.40 -0.92 0.01
C TYR A 165 -26.02 -1.93 -1.07
N LEU A 166 -25.24 -2.94 -0.71
CA LEU A 166 -24.75 -3.98 -1.63
C LEU A 166 -25.77 -5.12 -1.84
N ASN A 167 -26.87 -5.11 -1.11
CA ASN A 167 -27.84 -6.20 -1.05
C ASN A 167 -27.21 -7.55 -0.68
N GLU A 168 -26.24 -7.49 0.25
CA GLU A 168 -25.50 -8.62 0.81
C GLU A 168 -25.98 -8.91 2.23
N SER A 169 -25.76 -10.14 2.71
CA SER A 169 -26.07 -10.49 4.10
C SER A 169 -24.87 -11.11 4.78
N LEU A 170 -24.47 -10.54 5.91
CA LEU A 170 -23.48 -11.09 6.81
C LEU A 170 -24.17 -11.49 8.14
N PRO A 171 -23.67 -12.50 8.85
CA PRO A 171 -24.23 -12.92 10.15
C PRO A 171 -23.80 -11.93 11.24
N ILE A 172 -24.41 -10.75 11.27
CA ILE A 172 -24.05 -9.63 12.16
C ILE A 172 -24.99 -9.46 13.35
N GLU A 173 -25.90 -10.39 13.59
CA GLU A 173 -26.80 -10.33 14.76
C GLU A 173 -26.01 -10.47 16.05
N GLY A 174 -26.15 -9.49 16.95
CA GLY A 174 -25.38 -9.43 18.22
C GLY A 174 -23.90 -9.06 18.07
N VAL A 175 -23.45 -8.71 16.86
CA VAL A 175 -22.07 -8.28 16.57
C VAL A 175 -21.95 -6.77 16.78
N GLY A 176 -20.96 -6.33 17.57
CA GLY A 176 -20.65 -4.90 17.75
C GLY A 176 -19.60 -4.39 16.77
N ALA A 177 -18.70 -5.25 16.30
CA ALA A 177 -17.66 -4.92 15.31
C ALA A 177 -17.12 -6.17 14.61
N LEU A 178 -16.47 -5.94 13.46
CA LEU A 178 -15.81 -6.95 12.64
C LEU A 178 -14.37 -6.52 12.38
N LEU A 179 -13.47 -7.50 12.27
CA LEU A 179 -12.16 -7.34 11.63
C LEU A 179 -12.10 -8.23 10.40
N LEU A 180 -11.78 -7.65 9.26
CA LEU A 180 -11.34 -8.38 8.08
C LEU A 180 -9.81 -8.35 8.07
N ILE A 181 -9.20 -9.53 8.17
CA ILE A 181 -7.75 -9.70 8.26
C ILE A 181 -7.30 -10.46 7.04
N GLU A 182 -6.41 -9.86 6.23
CA GLU A 182 -5.74 -10.54 5.13
C GLU A 182 -4.32 -10.91 5.56
N ILE A 183 -3.89 -12.12 5.24
CA ILE A 183 -2.51 -12.58 5.39
C ILE A 183 -2.06 -13.09 4.04
N ASP A 184 -0.88 -12.68 3.59
CA ASP A 184 -0.24 -13.19 2.38
C ASP A 184 1.16 -13.76 2.66
N GLY A 185 1.58 -14.70 1.83
CA GLY A 185 2.84 -15.40 2.01
C GLY A 185 3.39 -16.05 0.74
N ILE A 186 4.52 -16.74 0.90
CA ILE A 186 5.23 -17.44 -0.18
C ILE A 186 4.71 -18.86 -0.41
N ASP A 187 4.06 -19.46 0.58
CA ASP A 187 3.41 -20.75 0.53
C ASP A 187 2.23 -20.83 1.52
N GLU A 188 1.39 -21.85 1.38
CA GLU A 188 0.21 -22.04 2.22
C GLU A 188 0.56 -22.27 3.69
N ALA A 189 1.65 -22.97 4.00
CA ALA A 189 2.06 -23.26 5.37
C ALA A 189 2.42 -21.98 6.16
N VAL A 190 2.87 -20.91 5.48
CA VAL A 190 3.14 -19.60 6.11
C VAL A 190 1.83 -18.85 6.42
N VAL A 191 0.79 -19.11 5.66
CA VAL A 191 -0.52 -18.42 5.80
C VAL A 191 -1.41 -19.14 6.82
N GLU A 192 -1.24 -20.44 7.03
CA GLU A 192 -2.04 -21.26 7.94
C GLU A 192 -1.53 -21.24 9.41
N GLN A 193 -0.35 -20.69 9.70
CA GLN A 193 0.19 -20.54 11.05
C GLN A 193 -0.47 -19.37 11.81
#